data_748be4e74124999a5e9c453b5d1257fb
#
_entry.id   748be4e74124999a5e9c453b5d1257fb
#
_cell.length_a   1.000
_cell.length_b   1.000
_cell.length_c   1.000
_cell.angle_alpha   90.00
_cell.angle_beta   90.00
_cell.angle_gamma   90.00
#
_symmetry.space_group_name_H-M   'P 1'
#
loop_
_entity.id
_entity.type
_entity.pdbx_description
1 polymer ?
#
loop_
_entity_poly.entity_id
_entity_poly.type
_entity_poly.pdbx_seq_one_letter_code
_entity_poly.pdbx_strand_id
1 'polypeptide(L)'
;HLAQAQVTIAGMPDNDLPPSANPVITVSSLNRLVRDCLESAFPLTWVGGEISNLTYAASGHVYFSLKDAAAQVRCVMWRNRAQLLGWRLENGQRVEARVLVSFYEPRGEFQLNVETVRRAGQGDLYKRFLRLKAQLEGEGLFAPGNKRPLPGHPQALAIVTSLQAAALRDVLSTLHRRAPQIRIDIYPTPVQGEEAAARIAAALQLAAAGDCDAIILCRGGGSIEDLWSFNEEVVARAIRASRLPVIAGIGHETDFTIADFAADLRAPTPTAAAEILSPDRD
;
A
#
# COMPACT_ATOMS: atom_id res chain seq x y z
N HIS A 1 17.22 -16.37 27.58
CA HIS A 1 17.22 -17.84 27.64
C HIS A 1 17.22 -18.36 26.19
N LEU A 2 18.40 -18.63 25.66
CA LEU A 2 18.62 -19.35 24.40
C LEU A 2 18.40 -20.84 24.68
N ALA A 3 17.33 -21.39 24.14
CA ALA A 3 17.12 -22.84 24.12
C ALA A 3 18.16 -23.46 23.16
N GLN A 4 19.02 -24.29 23.69
CA GLN A 4 19.93 -25.13 22.92
C GLN A 4 19.08 -26.12 22.10
N ALA A 5 19.06 -25.92 20.78
CA ALA A 5 18.53 -26.92 19.87
C ALA A 5 19.51 -28.10 19.79
N GLN A 6 19.17 -29.21 20.42
CA GLN A 6 19.83 -30.48 20.20
C GLN A 6 19.41 -31.02 18.81
N VAL A 7 20.33 -31.03 17.88
CA VAL A 7 20.15 -31.69 16.58
C VAL A 7 20.41 -33.21 16.79
N THR A 8 19.32 -33.97 16.83
CA THR A 8 19.41 -35.44 16.84
C THR A 8 19.25 -35.95 15.40
N ILE A 9 20.29 -36.53 14.85
CA ILE A 9 20.23 -37.25 13.58
C ILE A 9 19.66 -38.63 13.86
N ALA A 10 18.37 -38.84 13.57
CA ALA A 10 17.72 -40.13 13.68
C ALA A 10 18.01 -40.99 12.40
N GLY A 11 18.62 -42.15 12.57
CA GLY A 11 18.68 -43.14 11.51
C GLY A 11 20.04 -43.81 11.22
N MET A 12 20.86 -44.10 12.23
CA MET A 12 21.94 -45.13 12.10
C MET A 12 21.85 -46.11 13.24
N PRO A 13 22.01 -47.44 12.97
CA PRO A 13 22.04 -48.43 14.03
C PRO A 13 23.37 -48.32 14.81
N ASP A 14 23.22 -48.32 16.16
CA ASP A 14 24.32 -48.49 17.08
C ASP A 14 24.98 -49.81 16.83
N ASN A 15 26.19 -49.86 16.26
CA ASN A 15 27.31 -50.64 16.70
C ASN A 15 28.55 -50.45 15.83
N ASP A 16 29.73 -50.35 16.48
CA ASP A 16 31.08 -50.47 15.94
C ASP A 16 31.64 -49.31 15.10
N LEU A 17 31.78 -48.12 15.71
CA LEU A 17 32.77 -47.12 15.24
C LEU A 17 33.74 -46.76 16.36
N PRO A 18 35.07 -46.79 16.10
CA PRO A 18 36.07 -46.35 17.08
C PRO A 18 35.87 -44.86 17.41
N PRO A 19 36.09 -44.39 18.65
CA PRO A 19 35.92 -43.01 19.03
C PRO A 19 37.07 -42.16 18.50
N SER A 20 36.93 -41.57 17.33
CA SER A 20 37.71 -40.41 16.83
C SER A 20 37.91 -40.37 15.31
N ALA A 21 36.87 -40.39 14.54
CA ALA A 21 37.01 -39.92 13.15
C ALA A 21 35.75 -39.11 12.77
N ASN A 22 35.78 -37.83 13.04
CA ASN A 22 34.91 -36.96 12.31
C ASN A 22 35.17 -37.15 10.83
N PRO A 23 34.21 -37.65 10.03
CA PRO A 23 34.47 -37.94 8.62
C PRO A 23 34.83 -36.61 7.92
N VAL A 24 35.96 -36.62 7.20
CA VAL A 24 36.34 -35.47 6.38
C VAL A 24 35.36 -35.40 5.21
N ILE A 25 34.56 -34.35 5.19
CA ILE A 25 33.59 -34.08 4.10
C ILE A 25 34.19 -33.11 3.08
N THR A 26 33.74 -33.18 1.83
CA THR A 26 34.17 -32.25 0.79
C THR A 26 33.54 -30.86 1.00
N VAL A 27 34.15 -29.80 0.45
CA VAL A 27 33.60 -28.45 0.48
C VAL A 27 32.18 -28.40 -0.12
N SER A 28 31.95 -29.08 -1.21
CA SER A 28 30.63 -29.16 -1.85
C SER A 28 29.61 -29.88 -0.97
N SER A 29 29.99 -30.90 -0.24
CA SER A 29 29.10 -31.58 0.71
C SER A 29 28.76 -30.68 1.90
N LEU A 30 29.75 -29.93 2.42
CA LEU A 30 29.54 -28.94 3.48
C LEU A 30 28.55 -27.84 3.02
N ASN A 31 28.82 -27.25 1.84
CA ASN A 31 27.98 -26.18 1.29
C ASN A 31 26.52 -26.63 1.08
N ARG A 32 26.33 -27.87 0.63
CA ARG A 32 24.98 -28.46 0.49
C ARG A 32 24.29 -28.62 1.84
N LEU A 33 24.96 -29.12 2.86
CA LEU A 33 24.40 -29.24 4.21
C LEU A 33 24.03 -27.90 4.79
N VAL A 34 24.88 -26.89 4.60
CA VAL A 34 24.57 -25.48 5.05
C VAL A 34 23.34 -24.93 4.33
N ARG A 35 23.27 -25.10 3.00
CA ARG A 35 22.08 -24.70 2.24
C ARG A 35 20.81 -25.35 2.79
N ASP A 36 20.82 -26.71 2.90
CA ASP A 36 19.64 -27.47 3.33
C ASP A 36 19.22 -27.09 4.76
N CYS A 37 20.17 -26.79 5.64
CA CYS A 37 19.92 -26.29 6.99
C CYS A 37 19.28 -24.91 6.96
N LEU A 38 19.80 -23.97 6.17
CA LEU A 38 19.26 -22.61 6.07
C LEU A 38 17.85 -22.61 5.46
N GLU A 39 17.64 -23.33 4.35
CA GLU A 39 16.34 -23.40 3.69
C GLU A 39 15.27 -24.07 4.55
N SER A 40 15.64 -25.04 5.38
CA SER A 40 14.70 -25.67 6.33
C SER A 40 14.40 -24.82 7.56
N ALA A 41 15.38 -24.04 8.03
CA ALA A 41 15.23 -23.23 9.24
C ALA A 41 14.51 -21.89 9.02
N PHE A 42 14.58 -21.34 7.82
CA PHE A 42 14.02 -20.03 7.50
C PHE A 42 12.89 -20.12 6.47
N PRO A 43 11.63 -20.08 6.89
CA PRO A 43 10.50 -19.98 5.97
C PRO A 43 10.52 -18.64 5.24
N LEU A 44 9.71 -18.51 4.19
CA LEU A 44 9.52 -17.26 3.47
C LEU A 44 9.17 -16.12 4.44
N THR A 45 10.05 -15.14 4.57
CA THR A 45 9.96 -14.08 5.59
C THR A 45 10.13 -12.68 5.00
N TRP A 46 9.72 -11.66 5.76
CA TRP A 46 9.95 -10.27 5.41
C TRP A 46 11.22 -9.75 6.10
N VAL A 47 12.11 -9.14 5.31
CA VAL A 47 13.34 -8.49 5.80
C VAL A 47 13.30 -7.02 5.40
N GLY A 48 13.43 -6.14 6.39
CA GLY A 48 13.50 -4.69 6.18
C GLY A 48 14.94 -4.20 6.07
N GLY A 49 15.19 -3.23 5.21
CA GLY A 49 16.50 -2.62 5.07
C GLY A 49 16.51 -1.50 4.04
N GLU A 50 17.66 -0.85 3.92
CA GLU A 50 17.97 0.14 2.88
C GLU A 50 18.63 -0.55 1.69
N ILE A 51 18.19 -0.25 0.48
CA ILE A 51 18.81 -0.75 -0.76
C ILE A 51 20.15 -0.08 -0.99
N SER A 52 21.15 -0.88 -1.27
CA SER A 52 22.49 -0.44 -1.70
C SER A 52 23.06 -1.36 -2.77
N ASN A 53 24.11 -0.91 -3.48
CA ASN A 53 24.78 -1.67 -4.54
C ASN A 53 23.82 -2.22 -5.62
N LEU A 54 22.80 -1.45 -5.95
CA LEU A 54 21.76 -1.85 -6.89
C LEU A 54 22.29 -1.95 -8.32
N THR A 55 22.04 -3.09 -8.95
CA THR A 55 22.45 -3.38 -10.35
C THR A 55 21.32 -4.09 -11.08
N TYR A 56 20.93 -3.53 -12.21
CA TYR A 56 20.03 -4.17 -13.18
C TYR A 56 20.88 -4.87 -14.24
N ALA A 57 20.91 -6.19 -14.21
CA ALA A 57 21.68 -6.98 -15.15
C ALA A 57 21.01 -7.05 -16.54
N ALA A 58 21.79 -7.19 -17.58
CA ALA A 58 21.28 -7.38 -18.96
C ALA A 58 20.35 -8.63 -19.10
N SER A 59 20.53 -9.63 -18.23
CA SER A 59 19.64 -10.79 -18.11
C SER A 59 18.24 -10.50 -17.57
N GLY A 60 18.01 -9.26 -17.09
CA GLY A 60 16.78 -8.85 -16.45
C GLY A 60 16.68 -9.17 -14.95
N HIS A 61 17.72 -9.80 -14.37
CA HIS A 61 17.82 -10.00 -12.93
C HIS A 61 18.22 -8.69 -12.25
N VAL A 62 17.76 -8.49 -11.00
CA VAL A 62 18.14 -7.34 -10.18
C VAL A 62 18.95 -7.82 -8.99
N TYR A 63 20.14 -7.27 -8.84
CA TYR A 63 21.04 -7.53 -7.71
C TYR A 63 21.14 -6.28 -6.85
N PHE A 64 21.07 -6.46 -5.55
CA PHE A 64 21.25 -5.37 -4.59
C PHE A 64 21.68 -5.92 -3.23
N SER A 65 22.03 -5.05 -2.32
CA SER A 65 22.22 -5.39 -0.92
C SER A 65 21.12 -4.72 -0.09
N LEU A 66 20.55 -5.45 0.86
CA LEU A 66 19.79 -4.88 1.96
C LEU A 66 20.74 -4.64 3.13
N LYS A 67 20.74 -3.43 3.67
CA LYS A 67 21.57 -3.05 4.83
C LYS A 67 20.72 -2.39 5.91
N ASP A 68 21.16 -2.55 7.14
CA ASP A 68 20.72 -1.77 8.30
C ASP A 68 21.94 -1.11 8.97
N ALA A 69 21.81 -0.67 10.23
CA ALA A 69 22.87 0.01 10.94
C ALA A 69 24.06 -0.94 11.30
N ALA A 70 23.84 -2.25 11.31
CA ALA A 70 24.80 -3.23 11.84
C ALA A 70 25.24 -4.28 10.80
N ALA A 71 24.43 -4.53 9.77
CA ALA A 71 24.64 -5.65 8.84
C ALA A 71 24.19 -5.32 7.42
N GLN A 72 24.70 -6.11 6.48
CA GLN A 72 24.19 -6.14 5.11
C GLN A 72 24.15 -7.56 4.58
N VAL A 73 23.23 -7.82 3.64
CA VAL A 73 23.07 -9.10 2.98
C VAL A 73 22.82 -8.91 1.48
N ARG A 74 23.39 -9.78 0.67
CA ARG A 74 23.17 -9.80 -0.78
C ARG A 74 21.78 -10.31 -1.10
N CYS A 75 21.14 -9.64 -2.05
CA CYS A 75 19.80 -9.98 -2.56
C CYS A 75 19.86 -10.20 -4.06
N VAL A 76 19.13 -11.19 -4.54
CA VAL A 76 18.87 -11.41 -5.95
C VAL A 76 17.36 -11.50 -6.18
N MET A 77 16.86 -10.71 -7.12
CA MET A 77 15.49 -10.79 -7.62
C MET A 77 15.52 -11.27 -9.06
N TRP A 78 14.91 -12.41 -9.30
CA TRP A 78 14.88 -13.04 -10.62
C TRP A 78 14.01 -12.22 -11.58
N ARG A 79 14.31 -12.27 -12.88
CA ARG A 79 13.66 -11.50 -13.94
C ARG A 79 12.13 -11.54 -13.87
N ASN A 80 11.55 -12.72 -13.69
CA ASN A 80 10.09 -12.89 -13.59
C ASN A 80 9.47 -12.12 -12.42
N ARG A 81 10.18 -12.03 -11.29
CA ARG A 81 9.75 -11.26 -10.11
C ARG A 81 9.99 -9.78 -10.30
N ALA A 82 11.13 -9.40 -10.87
CA ALA A 82 11.48 -8.01 -11.14
C ALA A 82 10.48 -7.34 -12.11
N GLN A 83 9.99 -8.06 -13.11
CA GLN A 83 8.98 -7.57 -14.06
C GLN A 83 7.60 -7.31 -13.42
N LEU A 84 7.27 -8.01 -12.33
CA LEU A 84 6.01 -7.85 -11.61
C LEU A 84 6.01 -6.68 -10.60
N LEU A 85 7.18 -6.06 -10.39
CA LEU A 85 7.33 -5.05 -9.33
C LEU A 85 6.69 -3.71 -9.68
N GLY A 86 6.10 -3.42 -10.73
CA GLY A 86 5.33 -2.21 -11.06
C GLY A 86 6.03 -0.85 -10.83
N TRP A 87 7.20 -0.82 -10.19
CA TRP A 87 8.02 0.37 -9.90
C TRP A 87 9.52 0.00 -9.88
N ARG A 88 10.38 1.01 -10.00
CA ARG A 88 11.83 0.82 -10.07
C ARG A 88 12.46 0.98 -8.69
N LEU A 89 13.34 0.04 -8.31
CA LEU A 89 14.15 0.15 -7.11
C LEU A 89 15.25 1.21 -7.30
N GLU A 90 15.63 1.88 -6.22
CA GLU A 90 16.70 2.89 -6.21
C GLU A 90 17.59 2.71 -4.97
N ASN A 91 18.87 3.08 -5.09
CA ASN A 91 19.78 3.10 -3.95
C ASN A 91 19.30 4.11 -2.89
N GLY A 92 19.43 3.75 -1.63
CA GLY A 92 19.00 4.57 -0.51
C GLY A 92 17.53 4.42 -0.13
N GLN A 93 16.72 3.70 -0.94
CA GLN A 93 15.34 3.43 -0.57
C GLN A 93 15.23 2.44 0.59
N ARG A 94 14.39 2.77 1.57
CA ARG A 94 13.99 1.83 2.62
C ARG A 94 12.84 0.96 2.13
N VAL A 95 13.07 -0.35 2.20
CA VAL A 95 12.12 -1.34 1.70
C VAL A 95 11.95 -2.51 2.66
N GLU A 96 10.87 -3.22 2.48
CA GLU A 96 10.62 -4.55 3.04
C GLU A 96 10.60 -5.54 1.89
N ALA A 97 11.51 -6.52 1.90
CA ALA A 97 11.60 -7.57 0.90
C ALA A 97 11.09 -8.89 1.47
N ARG A 98 10.22 -9.56 0.74
CA ARG A 98 9.79 -10.92 1.04
C ARG A 98 10.78 -11.87 0.41
N VAL A 99 11.48 -12.64 1.22
CA VAL A 99 12.67 -13.37 0.80
C VAL A 99 12.68 -14.82 1.26
N LEU A 100 13.32 -15.66 0.46
CA LEU A 100 13.82 -16.97 0.85
C LEU A 100 15.30 -16.84 1.18
N VAL A 101 15.68 -17.33 2.36
CA VAL A 101 17.08 -17.46 2.72
C VAL A 101 17.71 -18.54 1.85
N SER A 102 18.85 -18.25 1.23
CA SER A 102 19.52 -19.16 0.32
C SER A 102 21.03 -19.10 0.49
N PHE A 103 21.71 -20.14 0.01
CA PHE A 103 23.14 -20.24 0.04
C PHE A 103 23.66 -20.57 -1.37
N TYR A 104 24.47 -19.68 -1.92
CA TYR A 104 25.05 -19.87 -3.24
C TYR A 104 26.24 -20.81 -3.17
N GLU A 105 25.99 -22.11 -3.33
CA GLU A 105 26.97 -23.18 -3.15
C GLU A 105 28.30 -22.98 -3.90
N PRO A 106 28.32 -22.52 -5.18
CA PRO A 106 29.58 -22.39 -5.93
C PRO A 106 30.59 -21.44 -5.30
N ARG A 107 30.11 -20.44 -4.52
CA ARG A 107 30.97 -19.46 -3.84
C ARG A 107 30.93 -19.56 -2.33
N GLY A 108 30.04 -20.39 -1.76
CA GLY A 108 29.85 -20.44 -0.33
C GLY A 108 29.30 -19.14 0.26
N GLU A 109 28.47 -18.43 -0.48
CA GLU A 109 27.95 -17.11 -0.08
C GLU A 109 26.48 -17.17 0.37
N PHE A 110 26.21 -16.57 1.51
CA PHE A 110 24.86 -16.35 2.00
C PHE A 110 24.17 -15.26 1.17
N GLN A 111 22.96 -15.51 0.71
CA GLN A 111 22.17 -14.55 -0.05
C GLN A 111 20.67 -14.69 0.21
N LEU A 112 19.90 -13.69 -0.17
CA LEU A 112 18.44 -13.70 -0.15
C LEU A 112 17.89 -13.76 -1.57
N ASN A 113 17.01 -14.73 -1.84
CA ASN A 113 16.21 -14.78 -3.05
C ASN A 113 14.94 -13.98 -2.83
N VAL A 114 14.79 -12.85 -3.53
CA VAL A 114 13.70 -11.89 -3.33
C VAL A 114 12.50 -12.26 -4.19
N GLU A 115 11.37 -12.52 -3.54
CA GLU A 115 10.10 -12.83 -4.19
C GLU A 115 9.31 -11.55 -4.54
N THR A 116 9.30 -10.57 -3.63
CA THR A 116 8.67 -9.28 -3.83
C THR A 116 9.27 -8.23 -2.90
N VAL A 117 9.10 -6.96 -3.27
CA VAL A 117 9.56 -5.81 -2.48
C VAL A 117 8.43 -4.80 -2.36
N ARG A 118 8.28 -4.21 -1.20
CA ARG A 118 7.39 -3.07 -0.96
C ARG A 118 8.15 -1.96 -0.23
N ARG A 119 7.66 -0.74 -0.31
CA ARG A 119 8.23 0.37 0.46
C ARG A 119 8.06 0.12 1.95
N ALA A 120 9.07 0.47 2.75
CA ALA A 120 9.03 0.28 4.19
C ALA A 120 7.87 1.06 4.81
N GLY A 121 7.16 0.43 5.76
CA GLY A 121 5.99 1.03 6.42
C GLY A 121 4.65 0.76 5.75
N GLN A 122 4.59 0.35 4.49
CA GLN A 122 3.31 0.04 3.82
C GLN A 122 2.55 -1.09 4.51
N GLY A 123 3.25 -2.09 5.04
CA GLY A 123 2.62 -3.17 5.78
C GLY A 123 1.94 -2.72 7.06
N ASP A 124 2.50 -1.74 7.75
CA ASP A 124 1.92 -1.20 8.98
C ASP A 124 0.77 -0.24 8.68
N LEU A 125 0.87 0.56 7.61
CA LEU A 125 -0.24 1.38 7.13
C LEU A 125 -1.44 0.51 6.74
N TYR A 126 -1.21 -0.59 6.02
CA TYR A 126 -2.29 -1.50 5.64
C TYR A 126 -2.95 -2.17 6.86
N LYS A 127 -2.18 -2.57 7.89
CA LYS A 127 -2.74 -3.08 9.16
C LYS A 127 -3.56 -2.01 9.88
N ARG A 128 -3.07 -0.75 9.91
CA ARG A 128 -3.82 0.38 10.50
C ARG A 128 -5.13 0.61 9.75
N PHE A 129 -5.10 0.61 8.41
CA PHE A 129 -6.30 0.70 7.58
C PHE A 129 -7.33 -0.39 7.92
N LEU A 130 -6.92 -1.66 7.95
CA LEU A 130 -7.82 -2.77 8.26
C LEU A 130 -8.41 -2.66 9.67
N ARG A 131 -7.61 -2.25 10.66
CA ARG A 131 -8.08 -2.06 12.04
C ARG A 131 -9.10 -0.95 12.13
N LEU A 132 -8.82 0.22 11.53
CA LEU A 132 -9.75 1.35 11.53
C LEU A 132 -11.03 1.03 10.75
N LYS A 133 -10.91 0.35 9.61
CA LYS A 133 -12.07 -0.11 8.84
C LYS A 133 -12.99 -0.99 9.71
N ALA A 134 -12.44 -2.01 10.36
CA ALA A 134 -13.21 -2.92 11.21
C ALA A 134 -13.87 -2.20 12.40
N GLN A 135 -13.17 -1.23 13.00
CA GLN A 135 -13.71 -0.41 14.09
C GLN A 135 -14.92 0.40 13.61
N LEU A 136 -14.77 1.20 12.55
CA LEU A 136 -15.83 2.07 12.05
C LEU A 136 -17.02 1.30 11.46
N GLU A 137 -16.76 0.13 10.88
CA GLU A 137 -17.79 -0.80 10.42
C GLU A 137 -18.58 -1.37 11.59
N GLY A 138 -17.91 -1.75 12.69
CA GLY A 138 -18.53 -2.19 13.95
C GLY A 138 -19.37 -1.09 14.62
N GLU A 139 -19.01 0.18 14.45
CA GLU A 139 -19.79 1.34 14.89
C GLU A 139 -20.98 1.64 13.96
N GLY A 140 -21.12 0.92 12.83
CA GLY A 140 -22.18 1.14 11.85
C GLY A 140 -21.98 2.38 10.97
N LEU A 141 -20.78 2.97 10.96
CA LEU A 141 -20.51 4.21 10.20
C LEU A 141 -20.73 4.03 8.70
N PHE A 142 -20.50 2.81 8.19
CA PHE A 142 -20.62 2.45 6.76
C PHE A 142 -21.95 1.82 6.40
N ALA A 143 -22.89 1.72 7.34
CA ALA A 143 -24.17 1.04 7.13
C ALA A 143 -24.94 1.67 5.95
N PRO A 144 -25.48 0.86 5.03
CA PRO A 144 -26.21 1.37 3.86
C PRO A 144 -27.37 2.29 4.22
N GLY A 145 -28.05 2.03 5.35
CA GLY A 145 -29.15 2.87 5.83
C GLY A 145 -28.76 4.28 6.25
N ASN A 146 -27.47 4.54 6.47
CA ASN A 146 -26.93 5.85 6.81
C ASN A 146 -26.55 6.67 5.56
N LYS A 147 -26.56 6.06 4.37
CA LYS A 147 -26.17 6.72 3.12
C LYS A 147 -27.30 7.55 2.56
N ARG A 148 -26.98 8.79 2.14
CA ARG A 148 -27.94 9.73 1.58
C ARG A 148 -28.12 9.49 0.10
N PRO A 149 -29.34 9.65 -0.45
CA PRO A 149 -29.54 9.64 -1.88
C PRO A 149 -28.86 10.86 -2.53
N LEU A 150 -28.34 10.65 -3.74
CA LEU A 150 -27.77 11.73 -4.54
C LEU A 150 -28.86 12.52 -5.22
N PRO A 151 -28.66 13.85 -5.43
CA PRO A 151 -29.57 14.65 -6.22
C PRO A 151 -29.54 14.23 -7.69
N GLY A 152 -30.72 14.02 -8.30
CA GLY A 152 -30.81 13.69 -9.73
C GLY A 152 -30.43 14.85 -10.65
N HIS A 153 -30.70 16.10 -10.22
CA HIS A 153 -30.44 17.32 -10.99
C HIS A 153 -29.86 18.42 -10.08
N PRO A 154 -28.58 18.33 -9.68
CA PRO A 154 -27.98 19.32 -8.82
C PRO A 154 -27.86 20.67 -9.53
N GLN A 155 -28.12 21.75 -8.80
CA GLN A 155 -27.94 23.13 -9.27
C GLN A 155 -26.59 23.70 -8.83
N ALA A 156 -26.05 23.21 -7.71
CA ALA A 156 -24.77 23.62 -7.16
C ALA A 156 -24.00 22.43 -6.58
N LEU A 157 -22.71 22.33 -6.88
CA LEU A 157 -21.82 21.30 -6.37
C LEU A 157 -20.64 21.92 -5.63
N ALA A 158 -20.35 21.37 -4.44
CA ALA A 158 -19.14 21.66 -3.72
C ALA A 158 -18.03 20.69 -4.12
N ILE A 159 -16.83 21.19 -4.38
CA ILE A 159 -15.65 20.34 -4.67
C ILE A 159 -14.61 20.56 -3.58
N VAL A 160 -14.28 19.51 -2.84
CA VAL A 160 -13.25 19.50 -1.80
C VAL A 160 -12.01 18.81 -2.36
N THR A 161 -10.96 19.58 -2.63
CA THR A 161 -9.70 19.09 -3.22
C THR A 161 -8.60 20.15 -3.17
N SER A 162 -7.39 19.81 -3.64
CA SER A 162 -6.31 20.80 -3.82
C SER A 162 -6.46 21.56 -5.13
N LEU A 163 -6.23 22.88 -5.09
CA LEU A 163 -6.26 23.72 -6.31
C LEU A 163 -5.24 23.32 -7.37
N GLN A 164 -4.13 22.70 -6.97
CA GLN A 164 -3.07 22.27 -7.87
C GLN A 164 -3.28 20.85 -8.41
N ALA A 165 -4.31 20.13 -7.93
CA ALA A 165 -4.56 18.75 -8.32
C ALA A 165 -5.00 18.64 -9.78
N ALA A 166 -4.45 17.69 -10.53
CA ALA A 166 -4.94 17.31 -11.84
C ALA A 166 -6.41 16.87 -11.77
N ALA A 167 -6.78 16.16 -10.71
CA ALA A 167 -8.14 15.72 -10.43
C ALA A 167 -9.17 16.87 -10.45
N LEU A 168 -8.83 18.06 -9.95
CA LEU A 168 -9.74 19.23 -10.03
C LEU A 168 -9.99 19.63 -11.49
N ARG A 169 -8.94 19.68 -12.29
CA ARG A 169 -9.08 20.05 -13.71
C ARG A 169 -9.93 19.05 -14.47
N ASP A 170 -9.78 17.76 -14.17
CA ASP A 170 -10.54 16.68 -14.81
C ASP A 170 -12.03 16.76 -14.43
N VAL A 171 -12.33 16.99 -13.14
CA VAL A 171 -13.70 17.21 -12.64
C VAL A 171 -14.34 18.44 -13.28
N LEU A 172 -13.64 19.58 -13.28
CA LEU A 172 -14.15 20.83 -13.89
C LEU A 172 -14.39 20.69 -15.40
N SER A 173 -13.46 20.07 -16.14
CA SER A 173 -13.60 19.81 -17.57
C SER A 173 -14.81 18.93 -17.87
N THR A 174 -15.04 17.90 -17.05
CA THR A 174 -16.18 16.99 -17.20
C THR A 174 -17.50 17.70 -16.92
N LEU A 175 -17.60 18.44 -15.80
CA LEU A 175 -18.79 19.21 -15.46
C LEU A 175 -19.10 20.28 -16.49
N HIS A 176 -18.09 21.04 -16.96
CA HIS A 176 -18.27 22.06 -17.97
C HIS A 176 -18.82 21.48 -19.29
N ARG A 177 -18.36 20.30 -19.69
CA ARG A 177 -18.82 19.64 -20.92
C ARG A 177 -20.25 19.09 -20.80
N ARG A 178 -20.59 18.47 -19.63
CA ARG A 178 -21.83 17.73 -19.44
C ARG A 178 -22.95 18.58 -18.87
N ALA A 179 -22.65 19.47 -17.95
CA ALA A 179 -23.63 20.25 -17.21
C ALA A 179 -23.10 21.69 -16.88
N PRO A 180 -22.85 22.54 -17.92
CA PRO A 180 -22.27 23.87 -17.70
C PRO A 180 -23.16 24.83 -16.88
N GLN A 181 -24.43 24.50 -16.65
CA GLN A 181 -25.35 25.28 -15.84
C GLN A 181 -25.17 25.08 -14.33
N ILE A 182 -24.45 24.03 -13.90
CA ILE A 182 -24.23 23.74 -12.48
C ILE A 182 -23.23 24.76 -11.91
N ARG A 183 -23.61 25.45 -10.83
CA ARG A 183 -22.69 26.26 -10.04
C ARG A 183 -21.69 25.37 -9.33
N ILE A 184 -20.43 25.77 -9.34
CA ILE A 184 -19.35 25.01 -8.71
C ILE A 184 -18.69 25.89 -7.65
N ASP A 185 -18.74 25.44 -6.40
CA ASP A 185 -18.09 26.07 -5.26
C ASP A 185 -16.87 25.21 -4.85
N ILE A 186 -15.66 25.76 -4.94
CA ILE A 186 -14.43 25.04 -4.61
C ILE A 186 -14.03 25.32 -3.18
N TYR A 187 -13.82 24.28 -2.40
CA TYR A 187 -13.31 24.31 -1.02
C TYR A 187 -11.86 23.77 -1.03
N PRO A 188 -10.87 24.65 -1.19
CA PRO A 188 -9.49 24.24 -1.35
C PRO A 188 -8.91 23.68 -0.05
N THR A 189 -8.26 22.52 -0.15
CA THR A 189 -7.61 21.87 0.99
C THR A 189 -6.40 21.07 0.51
N PRO A 190 -5.31 20.95 1.31
CA PRO A 190 -4.28 19.97 1.02
C PRO A 190 -4.87 18.55 1.09
N VAL A 191 -4.46 17.70 0.17
CA VAL A 191 -4.95 16.30 0.05
C VAL A 191 -3.88 15.26 0.41
N GLN A 192 -2.74 15.72 0.92
CA GLN A 192 -1.63 14.91 1.42
C GLN A 192 -0.80 15.70 2.43
N GLY A 193 -0.03 14.99 3.28
CA GLY A 193 0.76 15.58 4.37
C GLY A 193 0.07 15.45 5.75
N GLU A 194 0.82 15.72 6.81
CA GLU A 194 0.39 15.43 8.20
C GLU A 194 -0.91 16.14 8.61
N GLU A 195 -1.12 17.38 8.19
CA GLU A 195 -2.31 18.15 8.55
C GLU A 195 -3.49 17.97 7.58
N ALA A 196 -3.30 17.23 6.47
CA ALA A 196 -4.29 17.18 5.41
C ALA A 196 -5.63 16.59 5.88
N ALA A 197 -5.61 15.56 6.72
CA ALA A 197 -6.84 14.92 7.21
C ALA A 197 -7.74 15.91 8.00
N ALA A 198 -7.15 16.69 8.92
CA ALA A 198 -7.89 17.69 9.69
C ALA A 198 -8.43 18.80 8.78
N ARG A 199 -7.65 19.24 7.81
CA ARG A 199 -8.05 20.28 6.85
C ARG A 199 -9.12 19.78 5.88
N ILE A 200 -9.08 18.54 5.43
CA ILE A 200 -10.13 17.90 4.63
C ILE A 200 -11.44 17.86 5.43
N ALA A 201 -11.38 17.44 6.70
CA ALA A 201 -12.55 17.41 7.57
C ALA A 201 -13.16 18.83 7.76
N ALA A 202 -12.34 19.83 7.98
CA ALA A 202 -12.80 21.23 8.09
C ALA A 202 -13.42 21.73 6.78
N ALA A 203 -12.81 21.43 5.62
CA ALA A 203 -13.34 21.79 4.31
C ALA A 203 -14.70 21.11 4.03
N LEU A 204 -14.86 19.83 4.42
CA LEU A 204 -16.14 19.12 4.32
C LEU A 204 -17.22 19.77 5.19
N GLN A 205 -16.89 20.19 6.42
CA GLN A 205 -17.82 20.90 7.30
C GLN A 205 -18.26 22.25 6.71
N LEU A 206 -17.31 23.02 6.15
CA LEU A 206 -17.60 24.27 5.48
C LEU A 206 -18.49 24.06 4.24
N ALA A 207 -18.17 23.09 3.41
CA ALA A 207 -18.96 22.72 2.24
C ALA A 207 -20.37 22.26 2.63
N ALA A 208 -20.49 21.48 3.69
CA ALA A 208 -21.78 21.04 4.20
C ALA A 208 -22.65 22.18 4.78
N ALA A 209 -22.05 23.28 5.23
CA ALA A 209 -22.77 24.47 5.71
C ALA A 209 -23.23 25.41 4.57
N GLY A 210 -22.67 25.25 3.36
CA GLY A 210 -23.01 26.07 2.17
C GLY A 210 -24.33 25.65 1.50
N ASP A 211 -24.66 26.29 0.37
CA ASP A 211 -25.94 26.09 -0.35
C ASP A 211 -25.82 25.11 -1.52
N CYS A 212 -24.85 24.21 -1.49
CA CYS A 212 -24.71 23.18 -2.51
C CYS A 212 -25.67 22.01 -2.28
N ASP A 213 -25.89 21.22 -3.34
CA ASP A 213 -26.77 20.04 -3.33
C ASP A 213 -26.00 18.75 -3.02
N ALA A 214 -24.70 18.70 -3.33
CA ALA A 214 -23.82 17.57 -3.06
C ALA A 214 -22.35 18.01 -2.97
N ILE A 215 -21.51 17.16 -2.38
CA ILE A 215 -20.08 17.39 -2.24
C ILE A 215 -19.32 16.30 -3.03
N ILE A 216 -18.37 16.73 -3.86
CA ILE A 216 -17.36 15.86 -4.47
C ILE A 216 -16.08 16.00 -3.65
N LEU A 217 -15.68 14.93 -2.96
CA LEU A 217 -14.38 14.80 -2.33
C LEU A 217 -13.46 14.05 -3.27
N CYS A 218 -12.45 14.71 -3.82
CA CYS A 218 -11.63 14.07 -4.85
C CYS A 218 -10.13 14.31 -4.72
N ARG A 219 -9.39 13.29 -5.19
CA ARG A 219 -7.93 13.27 -5.31
C ARG A 219 -7.56 12.26 -6.38
N GLY A 220 -6.55 12.56 -7.20
CA GLY A 220 -6.00 11.63 -8.18
C GLY A 220 -5.35 10.40 -7.54
N GLY A 221 -4.84 9.48 -8.34
CA GLY A 221 -4.14 8.29 -7.86
C GLY A 221 -2.85 8.59 -7.09
N GLY A 222 -2.33 7.57 -6.41
CA GLY A 222 -1.09 7.63 -5.64
C GLY A 222 -0.87 6.37 -4.82
N SER A 223 0.24 6.33 -4.10
CA SER A 223 0.53 5.23 -3.17
C SER A 223 -0.38 5.29 -1.94
N ILE A 224 -0.39 4.22 -1.12
CA ILE A 224 -1.18 4.21 0.12
C ILE A 224 -0.77 5.35 1.07
N GLU A 225 0.49 5.75 1.07
CA GLU A 225 1.00 6.89 1.83
C GLU A 225 0.41 8.20 1.34
N ASP A 226 0.33 8.36 0.02
CA ASP A 226 -0.23 9.55 -0.62
C ASP A 226 -1.73 9.69 -0.37
N LEU A 227 -2.44 8.59 -0.24
CA LEU A 227 -3.88 8.52 0.02
C LEU A 227 -4.20 8.48 1.52
N TRP A 228 -3.16 8.43 2.39
CA TRP A 228 -3.35 8.16 3.81
C TRP A 228 -4.27 9.14 4.51
N SER A 229 -4.26 10.41 4.13
CA SER A 229 -5.15 11.44 4.70
C SER A 229 -6.64 11.08 4.59
N PHE A 230 -7.02 10.28 3.61
CA PHE A 230 -8.39 9.77 3.42
C PHE A 230 -8.67 8.48 4.21
N ASN A 231 -7.64 7.93 4.88
CA ASN A 231 -7.74 6.77 5.79
C ASN A 231 -7.78 7.19 7.26
N GLU A 232 -7.92 8.48 7.56
CA GLU A 232 -8.01 8.96 8.93
C GLU A 232 -9.48 9.06 9.39
N GLU A 233 -9.72 8.68 10.64
CA GLU A 233 -11.05 8.63 11.26
C GLU A 233 -11.80 9.96 11.18
N VAL A 234 -11.08 11.07 11.37
CA VAL A 234 -11.65 12.42 11.36
C VAL A 234 -12.34 12.74 10.03
N VAL A 235 -11.80 12.26 8.90
CA VAL A 235 -12.40 12.46 7.56
C VAL A 235 -13.66 11.62 7.41
N ALA A 236 -13.62 10.35 7.81
CA ALA A 236 -14.80 9.48 7.76
C ALA A 236 -15.97 10.03 8.59
N ARG A 237 -15.68 10.52 9.79
CA ARG A 237 -16.69 11.15 10.66
C ARG A 237 -17.21 12.47 10.09
N ALA A 238 -16.36 13.29 9.48
CA ALA A 238 -16.79 14.53 8.79
C ALA A 238 -17.72 14.23 7.60
N ILE A 239 -17.43 13.20 6.81
CA ILE A 239 -18.30 12.73 5.71
C ILE A 239 -19.68 12.33 6.27
N ARG A 240 -19.74 11.55 7.33
CA ARG A 240 -21.01 11.09 7.92
C ARG A 240 -21.79 12.22 8.61
N ALA A 241 -21.10 13.18 9.21
CA ALA A 241 -21.71 14.36 9.83
C ALA A 241 -22.23 15.39 8.82
N SER A 242 -21.83 15.29 7.55
CA SER A 242 -22.32 16.19 6.50
C SER A 242 -23.83 16.07 6.33
N ARG A 243 -24.53 17.19 6.19
CA ARG A 243 -25.95 17.20 5.81
C ARG A 243 -26.17 16.95 4.32
N LEU A 244 -25.16 17.25 3.50
CA LEU A 244 -25.17 17.03 2.05
C LEU A 244 -24.63 15.66 1.73
N PRO A 245 -25.13 14.99 0.67
CA PRO A 245 -24.53 13.76 0.19
C PRO A 245 -23.11 14.00 -0.31
N VAL A 246 -22.21 13.07 0.01
CA VAL A 246 -20.78 13.12 -0.36
C VAL A 246 -20.46 12.00 -1.31
N ILE A 247 -19.91 12.34 -2.48
CA ILE A 247 -19.29 11.38 -3.40
C ILE A 247 -17.78 11.43 -3.20
N ALA A 248 -17.17 10.26 -2.96
CA ALA A 248 -15.73 10.10 -2.96
C ALA A 248 -15.24 9.65 -4.34
N GLY A 249 -14.37 10.44 -4.97
CA GLY A 249 -13.64 10.10 -6.19
C GLY A 249 -12.15 10.14 -5.91
N ILE A 250 -11.63 9.13 -5.18
CA ILE A 250 -10.28 9.11 -4.63
C ILE A 250 -9.49 7.97 -5.28
N GLY A 251 -8.33 8.29 -5.84
CA GLY A 251 -7.47 7.28 -6.47
C GLY A 251 -7.99 6.79 -7.81
N HIS A 252 -7.75 5.51 -8.06
CA HIS A 252 -8.20 4.77 -9.24
C HIS A 252 -9.16 3.64 -8.84
N GLU A 253 -9.59 2.85 -9.79
CA GLU A 253 -10.57 1.78 -9.60
C GLU A 253 -10.18 0.78 -8.49
N THR A 254 -8.90 0.47 -8.36
CA THR A 254 -8.35 -0.49 -7.38
C THR A 254 -8.05 0.11 -6.01
N ASP A 255 -8.04 1.44 -5.89
CA ASP A 255 -7.72 2.13 -4.65
C ASP A 255 -8.98 2.25 -3.78
N PHE A 256 -8.88 1.82 -2.52
CA PHE A 256 -9.95 1.97 -1.55
C PHE A 256 -9.44 2.67 -0.29
N THR A 257 -10.15 3.71 0.12
CA THR A 257 -9.87 4.46 1.35
C THR A 257 -11.03 4.36 2.34
N ILE A 258 -10.79 4.70 3.60
CA ILE A 258 -11.84 4.78 4.64
C ILE A 258 -12.90 5.82 4.23
N ALA A 259 -12.50 6.91 3.57
CA ALA A 259 -13.41 7.91 3.03
C ALA A 259 -14.40 7.33 2.01
N ASP A 260 -13.97 6.37 1.17
CA ASP A 260 -14.83 5.70 0.19
C ASP A 260 -15.95 4.88 0.86
N PHE A 261 -15.63 4.20 1.97
CA PHE A 261 -16.62 3.45 2.75
C PHE A 261 -17.60 4.38 3.46
N ALA A 262 -17.10 5.53 3.98
CA ALA A 262 -17.93 6.51 4.67
C ALA A 262 -18.79 7.35 3.73
N ALA A 263 -18.38 7.59 2.48
CA ALA A 263 -19.10 8.37 1.49
C ALA A 263 -20.46 7.76 1.16
N ASP A 264 -21.40 8.59 0.73
CA ASP A 264 -22.73 8.15 0.29
C ASP A 264 -22.63 7.34 -1.01
N LEU A 265 -21.70 7.72 -1.89
CA LEU A 265 -21.31 6.93 -3.06
C LEU A 265 -19.80 7.00 -3.29
N ARG A 266 -19.20 5.88 -3.68
CA ARG A 266 -17.84 5.82 -4.21
C ARG A 266 -17.86 5.90 -5.72
N ALA A 267 -17.08 6.80 -6.29
CA ALA A 267 -16.74 6.80 -7.71
C ALA A 267 -15.32 6.24 -7.93
N PRO A 268 -15.06 5.46 -8.99
CA PRO A 268 -13.75 4.87 -9.22
C PRO A 268 -12.66 5.90 -9.52
N THR A 269 -13.05 7.10 -9.98
CA THR A 269 -12.13 8.20 -10.30
C THR A 269 -12.80 9.55 -10.03
N PRO A 270 -12.02 10.65 -9.92
CA PRO A 270 -12.56 12.01 -9.86
C PRO A 270 -13.51 12.34 -11.03
N THR A 271 -13.14 11.93 -12.24
CA THR A 271 -13.96 12.12 -13.45
C THR A 271 -15.30 11.40 -13.33
N ALA A 272 -15.30 10.14 -12.89
CA ALA A 272 -16.53 9.39 -12.67
C ALA A 272 -17.45 10.01 -11.60
N ALA A 273 -16.88 10.63 -10.55
CA ALA A 273 -17.68 11.38 -9.57
C ALA A 273 -18.42 12.56 -10.22
N ALA A 274 -17.76 13.28 -11.12
CA ALA A 274 -18.37 14.37 -11.88
C ALA A 274 -19.45 13.86 -12.85
N GLU A 275 -19.22 12.74 -13.52
CA GLU A 275 -20.19 12.12 -14.44
C GLU A 275 -21.47 11.68 -13.73
N ILE A 276 -21.37 11.08 -12.56
CA ILE A 276 -22.52 10.64 -11.76
C ILE A 276 -23.42 11.82 -11.37
N LEU A 277 -22.83 12.99 -11.04
CA LEU A 277 -23.58 14.19 -10.67
C LEU A 277 -23.96 15.09 -11.85
N SER A 278 -23.58 14.73 -13.05
CA SER A 278 -23.92 15.45 -14.29
C SER A 278 -24.54 14.47 -15.29
N PRO A 279 -25.82 14.10 -15.14
CA PRO A 279 -26.49 13.20 -16.07
C PRO A 279 -26.42 13.72 -17.51
N ASP A 280 -26.39 12.81 -18.48
CA ASP A 280 -26.36 13.17 -19.88
C ASP A 280 -27.58 14.03 -20.24
N ARG A 281 -27.34 15.02 -21.09
CA ARG A 281 -28.42 15.71 -21.78
C ARG A 281 -28.91 14.77 -22.88
N ASP A 282 -30.03 14.14 -22.69
CA ASP A 282 -30.81 13.54 -23.79
C ASP A 282 -31.32 14.63 -24.74
#